data_bfbe87a322ae40f09c69bf8c2d1d13d1
#
_entry.id   bfbe87a322ae40f09c69bf8c2d1d13d1
#
_cell.length_a   1.000
_cell.length_b   1.000
_cell.length_c   1.000
_cell.angle_alpha   90.00
_cell.angle_beta   90.00
_cell.angle_gamma   90.00
#
_symmetry.space_group_name_H-M   'P 1'
#
loop_
_entity.id
_entity.type
_entity.pdbx_description
1 polymer ?
#
loop_
_entity_poly.entity_id
_entity_poly.type
_entity_poly.pdbx_seq_one_letter_code
_entity_poly.pdbx_strand_id
1 'polypeptide(L)'
;MTNPPFPKTAKPLPAGAYPASLHAYMPQMSLAERDRRWDRLRKKMLMAGLDALVFLGNDIFWGMGMANMRYVLQVDSQIGADGFFPLEGEPVVWNAVAHMNRPTNMYLSVQNWVKDFRIRQGMPVVADEIKTRGLAGSKIGLVGFSSTIQTTPTILHQDVLSLEKLLPQATFVEASWMLEEMRMIKSEEEIDTLRKAGKIARKVVDALIDTARPGVPDAVVYAEMIRTQIANGGEPNVFNLFAAGPVEHPPEELWHLLHGCEQPLTPSMRPLELGDIIVTEWHTKYGGYRCHTEYTVYIGKKAPDELLHIWDVSVECLHASKEALVAGKTISEAIEMIRKPAIKAGLDWVELGFHAMGTASPEFPTVIYQSGYGGNALNSARIGNMVLEEGMCFGNNIDLHNSSWKPDVGCMLSDFMVVRKDKAECLIGTPTALAQVY
;
A
#
# COMPACT_ATOMS: atom_id res chain seq x y z
N MET A 1 -8.40 -6.53 -45.34
CA MET A 1 -9.25 -5.43 -44.80
C MET A 1 -8.28 -4.47 -44.12
N THR A 2 -8.04 -3.32 -44.71
CA THR A 2 -7.22 -2.26 -44.10
C THR A 2 -8.02 -1.62 -43.00
N ASN A 3 -7.54 -1.69 -41.77
CA ASN A 3 -8.14 -0.93 -40.67
C ASN A 3 -8.23 0.55 -41.09
N PRO A 4 -9.35 1.22 -40.83
CA PRO A 4 -9.45 2.64 -41.09
C PRO A 4 -8.35 3.37 -40.32
N PRO A 5 -7.69 4.37 -40.92
CA PRO A 5 -6.67 5.12 -40.24
C PRO A 5 -7.28 5.78 -39.00
N PHE A 6 -6.71 5.54 -37.85
CA PHE A 6 -7.11 6.22 -36.61
C PHE A 6 -7.06 7.72 -36.81
N PRO A 7 -8.07 8.47 -36.33
CA PRO A 7 -8.04 9.91 -36.45
C PRO A 7 -6.81 10.46 -35.70
N LYS A 8 -5.90 11.03 -36.45
CA LYS A 8 -4.60 11.55 -35.97
C LYS A 8 -4.72 12.68 -34.93
N THR A 9 -5.92 13.18 -34.67
CA THR A 9 -6.16 14.29 -33.74
C THR A 9 -7.58 14.24 -33.15
N ALA A 10 -7.83 13.33 -32.21
CA ALA A 10 -8.93 13.65 -31.30
C ALA A 10 -8.37 14.72 -30.35
N LYS A 11 -8.82 15.96 -30.47
CA LYS A 11 -8.56 17.00 -29.46
C LYS A 11 -9.05 16.45 -28.13
N PRO A 12 -8.21 16.47 -27.06
CA PRO A 12 -8.70 16.12 -25.74
C PRO A 12 -9.91 16.98 -25.42
N LEU A 13 -10.96 16.35 -24.88
CA LEU A 13 -12.09 17.12 -24.38
C LEU A 13 -11.59 18.01 -23.24
N PRO A 14 -12.03 19.27 -23.13
CA PRO A 14 -11.64 20.15 -22.04
C PRO A 14 -11.88 19.46 -20.70
N ALA A 15 -11.02 19.68 -19.72
CA ALA A 15 -11.26 19.23 -18.35
C ALA A 15 -12.65 19.73 -17.90
N GLY A 16 -13.51 18.84 -17.44
CA GLY A 16 -14.90 19.15 -17.07
C GLY A 16 -15.93 18.95 -18.18
N ALA A 17 -15.55 18.56 -19.40
CA ALA A 17 -16.52 18.23 -20.48
C ALA A 17 -17.23 16.88 -20.28
N TYR A 18 -16.79 16.08 -19.31
CA TYR A 18 -17.49 14.86 -18.94
C TYR A 18 -18.65 15.14 -17.98
N PRO A 19 -19.71 14.35 -18.03
CA PRO A 19 -20.80 14.52 -17.09
C PRO A 19 -20.24 14.53 -15.66
N ALA A 20 -20.58 15.57 -14.89
CA ALA A 20 -20.18 15.69 -13.48
C ALA A 20 -20.54 14.44 -12.64
N SER A 21 -21.52 13.66 -13.11
CA SER A 21 -21.97 12.40 -12.52
C SER A 21 -20.87 11.32 -12.45
N LEU A 22 -19.92 11.26 -13.41
CA LEU A 22 -18.84 10.26 -13.35
C LEU A 22 -17.83 10.60 -12.26
N HIS A 23 -17.47 11.87 -12.13
CA HIS A 23 -16.56 12.32 -11.07
C HIS A 23 -17.16 12.11 -9.67
N ALA A 24 -18.48 12.20 -9.51
CA ALA A 24 -19.16 12.02 -8.24
C ALA A 24 -19.06 10.57 -7.69
N TYR A 25 -18.83 9.60 -8.56
CA TYR A 25 -18.73 8.17 -8.18
C TYR A 25 -17.31 7.65 -8.07
N MET A 26 -16.31 8.45 -8.46
CA MET A 26 -14.91 8.06 -8.41
C MET A 26 -14.22 8.71 -7.21
N PRO A 27 -13.48 7.92 -6.39
CA PRO A 27 -12.71 8.50 -5.29
C PRO A 27 -11.66 9.47 -5.82
N GLN A 28 -11.71 10.72 -5.36
CA GLN A 28 -10.76 11.77 -5.74
C GLN A 28 -10.35 12.57 -4.51
N MET A 29 -9.12 13.06 -4.52
CA MET A 29 -8.67 14.12 -3.62
C MET A 29 -9.04 15.49 -4.19
N SER A 30 -9.32 16.45 -3.32
CA SER A 30 -9.69 17.81 -3.69
C SER A 30 -8.56 18.57 -4.39
N LEU A 31 -8.92 19.65 -5.08
CA LEU A 31 -7.93 20.60 -5.62
C LEU A 31 -7.13 21.30 -4.51
N ALA A 32 -7.74 21.52 -3.35
CA ALA A 32 -7.04 22.08 -2.19
C ALA A 32 -5.93 21.14 -1.69
N GLU A 33 -6.20 19.82 -1.66
CA GLU A 33 -5.21 18.83 -1.30
C GLU A 33 -4.08 18.74 -2.36
N ARG A 34 -4.42 18.84 -3.65
CA ARG A 34 -3.44 18.98 -4.71
C ARG A 34 -2.49 20.15 -4.47
N ASP A 35 -3.08 21.33 -4.26
CA ASP A 35 -2.31 22.56 -4.11
C ASP A 35 -1.41 22.49 -2.87
N ARG A 36 -1.91 21.93 -1.76
CA ARG A 36 -1.12 21.65 -0.55
C ARG A 36 0.09 20.75 -0.84
N ARG A 37 -0.10 19.67 -1.61
CA ARG A 37 0.98 18.74 -1.96
C ARG A 37 1.97 19.36 -2.92
N TRP A 38 1.50 20.03 -3.96
CA TRP A 38 2.36 20.65 -4.96
C TRP A 38 3.21 21.78 -4.36
N ASP A 39 2.63 22.63 -3.50
CA ASP A 39 3.36 23.68 -2.80
C ASP A 39 4.43 23.09 -1.86
N ARG A 40 4.08 22.03 -1.12
CA ARG A 40 5.03 21.35 -0.25
C ARG A 40 6.16 20.68 -1.03
N LEU A 41 5.85 20.05 -2.16
CA LEU A 41 6.84 19.42 -3.02
C LEU A 41 7.77 20.45 -3.65
N ARG A 42 7.23 21.53 -4.19
CA ARG A 42 8.03 22.64 -4.77
C ARG A 42 8.97 23.27 -3.74
N LYS A 43 8.52 23.45 -2.50
CA LYS A 43 9.40 23.92 -1.41
C LYS A 43 10.58 22.96 -1.17
N LYS A 44 10.33 21.65 -1.15
CA LYS A 44 11.39 20.65 -1.02
C LYS A 44 12.35 20.65 -2.21
N MET A 45 11.80 20.73 -3.43
CA MET A 45 12.62 20.85 -4.65
C MET A 45 13.53 22.08 -4.60
N LEU A 46 12.97 23.24 -4.23
CA LEU A 46 13.74 24.49 -4.09
C LEU A 46 14.88 24.34 -3.06
N MET A 47 14.60 23.74 -1.89
CA MET A 47 15.63 23.50 -0.87
C MET A 47 16.73 22.56 -1.33
N ALA A 48 16.41 21.59 -2.21
CA ALA A 48 17.37 20.64 -2.79
C ALA A 48 18.05 21.17 -4.07
N GLY A 49 17.67 22.36 -4.54
CA GLY A 49 18.16 22.96 -5.78
C GLY A 49 17.78 22.17 -7.02
N LEU A 50 16.53 21.67 -7.07
CA LEU A 50 15.99 20.92 -8.20
C LEU A 50 15.04 21.78 -9.02
N ASP A 51 15.23 21.77 -10.34
CA ASP A 51 14.41 22.51 -11.28
C ASP A 51 13.16 21.71 -11.73
N ALA A 52 13.26 20.39 -11.69
CA ALA A 52 12.16 19.49 -12.03
C ALA A 52 12.32 18.13 -11.35
N LEU A 53 11.22 17.36 -11.33
CA LEU A 53 11.20 15.94 -11.02
C LEU A 53 10.72 15.15 -12.24
N VAL A 54 11.31 13.98 -12.47
CA VAL A 54 10.82 12.96 -13.39
C VAL A 54 10.37 11.76 -12.57
N PHE A 55 9.11 11.39 -12.72
CA PHE A 55 8.53 10.21 -12.13
C PHE A 55 8.56 9.08 -13.15
N LEU A 56 9.15 7.96 -12.78
CA LEU A 56 9.18 6.75 -13.58
C LEU A 56 8.38 5.69 -12.83
N GLY A 57 7.09 5.68 -13.08
CA GLY A 57 6.15 4.81 -12.39
C GLY A 57 5.93 3.52 -13.17
N ASN A 58 5.99 2.40 -12.44
CA ASN A 58 5.70 1.11 -13.01
C ASN A 58 5.16 0.19 -11.90
N ASP A 59 4.23 -0.67 -12.24
CA ASP A 59 3.53 -1.51 -11.27
C ASP A 59 4.18 -2.89 -11.15
N ILE A 60 5.50 -2.92 -10.89
CA ILE A 60 6.27 -4.16 -10.85
C ILE A 60 6.12 -4.91 -9.52
N PHE A 61 5.93 -4.22 -8.39
CA PHE A 61 6.00 -4.84 -7.09
C PHE A 61 4.81 -4.39 -6.23
N TRP A 62 3.91 -5.33 -5.94
CA TRP A 62 2.71 -5.14 -5.09
C TRP A 62 1.90 -3.86 -5.37
N GLY A 63 1.96 -3.34 -6.60
CA GLY A 63 1.33 -2.08 -6.97
C GLY A 63 1.94 -0.83 -6.31
N MET A 64 3.17 -0.93 -5.80
CA MET A 64 3.84 0.19 -5.10
C MET A 64 4.56 1.14 -6.05
N GLY A 65 4.94 0.68 -7.23
CA GLY A 65 5.68 1.50 -8.19
C GLY A 65 4.93 2.72 -8.71
N MET A 66 3.60 2.77 -8.50
CA MET A 66 2.76 3.92 -8.85
C MET A 66 2.48 4.84 -7.66
N ALA A 67 2.91 4.52 -6.43
CA ALA A 67 2.56 5.25 -5.22
C ALA A 67 2.90 6.74 -5.28
N ASN A 68 4.08 7.10 -5.78
CA ASN A 68 4.51 8.48 -5.93
C ASN A 68 3.70 9.23 -7.00
N MET A 69 3.40 8.56 -8.13
CA MET A 69 2.53 9.10 -9.18
C MET A 69 1.11 9.34 -8.63
N ARG A 70 0.57 8.35 -7.90
CA ARG A 70 -0.75 8.48 -7.27
C ARG A 70 -0.79 9.63 -6.28
N TYR A 71 0.23 9.76 -5.44
CA TYR A 71 0.30 10.80 -4.42
C TYR A 71 0.36 12.22 -5.01
N VAL A 72 1.19 12.44 -6.04
CA VAL A 72 1.43 13.78 -6.60
C VAL A 72 0.51 14.13 -7.76
N LEU A 73 0.15 13.14 -8.60
CA LEU A 73 -0.51 13.38 -9.88
C LEU A 73 -1.91 12.72 -9.97
N GLN A 74 -2.34 12.00 -8.94
CA GLN A 74 -3.56 11.19 -8.93
C GLN A 74 -3.64 10.19 -10.10
N VAL A 75 -2.51 9.65 -10.52
CA VAL A 75 -2.42 8.67 -11.61
C VAL A 75 -2.00 7.32 -11.06
N ASP A 76 -2.81 6.32 -11.34
CA ASP A 76 -2.52 4.90 -11.10
C ASP A 76 -2.68 4.15 -12.42
N SER A 77 -1.78 3.23 -12.75
CA SER A 77 -1.78 2.54 -14.02
C SER A 77 -1.07 1.20 -13.95
N GLN A 78 -1.75 0.13 -14.33
CA GLN A 78 -1.18 -1.22 -14.39
C GLN A 78 -0.10 -1.39 -15.49
N ILE A 79 -0.02 -0.46 -16.42
CA ILE A 79 0.99 -0.47 -17.50
C ILE A 79 2.12 0.53 -17.26
N GLY A 80 2.14 1.15 -16.08
CA GLY A 80 3.07 2.21 -15.73
C GLY A 80 2.72 3.56 -16.36
N ALA A 81 3.40 4.60 -15.91
CA ALA A 81 3.30 5.95 -16.43
C ALA A 81 4.60 6.71 -16.14
N ASP A 82 4.88 7.72 -16.97
CA ASP A 82 5.96 8.65 -16.74
C ASP A 82 5.37 10.02 -16.42
N GLY A 83 5.97 10.75 -15.49
CA GLY A 83 5.53 12.08 -15.09
C GLY A 83 6.67 13.07 -15.10
N PHE A 84 6.37 14.28 -15.50
CA PHE A 84 7.27 15.43 -15.37
C PHE A 84 6.61 16.48 -14.50
N PHE A 85 7.28 16.87 -13.43
CA PHE A 85 6.78 17.86 -12.49
C PHE A 85 7.83 18.98 -12.37
N PRO A 86 7.59 20.15 -13.01
CA PRO A 86 8.51 21.26 -12.96
C PRO A 86 8.40 22.04 -11.65
N LEU A 87 9.48 22.73 -11.26
CA LEU A 87 9.45 23.67 -10.14
C LEU A 87 8.43 24.78 -10.38
N GLU A 88 8.31 25.24 -11.63
CA GLU A 88 7.32 26.24 -12.06
C GLU A 88 6.49 25.70 -13.24
N GLY A 89 5.16 25.93 -13.19
CA GLY A 89 4.22 25.53 -14.24
C GLY A 89 3.49 24.21 -13.96
N GLU A 90 2.80 23.72 -14.98
CA GLU A 90 1.94 22.54 -14.89
C GLU A 90 2.72 21.24 -15.19
N PRO A 91 2.38 20.15 -14.49
CA PRO A 91 2.98 18.85 -14.77
C PRO A 91 2.43 18.23 -16.06
N VAL A 92 3.18 17.28 -16.61
CA VAL A 92 2.80 16.46 -17.76
C VAL A 92 2.87 14.99 -17.37
N VAL A 93 1.92 14.18 -17.85
CA VAL A 93 1.90 12.73 -17.64
C VAL A 93 1.79 12.00 -18.97
N TRP A 94 2.64 11.00 -19.15
CA TRP A 94 2.59 10.04 -20.26
C TRP A 94 2.16 8.67 -19.71
N ASN A 95 0.97 8.23 -20.04
CA ASN A 95 0.41 7.03 -19.40
C ASN A 95 -0.27 6.06 -20.35
N ALA A 96 -0.17 6.28 -21.62
CA ALA A 96 -0.87 5.46 -22.60
C ALA A 96 0.07 4.79 -23.57
N VAL A 97 -0.30 3.60 -23.97
CA VAL A 97 0.33 2.91 -25.10
C VAL A 97 -0.24 3.43 -26.42
N ALA A 98 0.60 3.51 -27.43
CA ALA A 98 0.28 4.14 -28.72
C ALA A 98 -0.94 3.55 -29.46
N HIS A 99 -1.36 2.32 -29.16
CA HIS A 99 -2.53 1.69 -29.75
C HIS A 99 -3.85 1.99 -29.03
N MET A 100 -3.82 2.65 -27.85
CA MET A 100 -5.02 3.08 -27.14
C MET A 100 -5.41 4.49 -27.57
N ASN A 101 -6.36 4.58 -28.49
CA ASN A 101 -6.68 5.83 -29.20
C ASN A 101 -7.22 7.01 -28.36
N ARG A 102 -7.59 6.82 -27.11
CA ARG A 102 -8.18 7.88 -26.26
C ARG A 102 -7.81 7.74 -24.78
N PRO A 103 -6.57 7.48 -24.42
CA PRO A 103 -6.22 7.34 -23.03
C PRO A 103 -6.35 8.63 -22.22
N THR A 104 -6.05 9.76 -22.84
CA THR A 104 -6.12 11.09 -22.24
C THR A 104 -7.52 11.42 -21.74
N ASN A 105 -8.54 11.04 -22.51
CA ASN A 105 -9.92 11.32 -22.13
C ASN A 105 -10.40 10.51 -20.93
N MET A 106 -9.95 9.26 -20.80
CA MET A 106 -10.30 8.40 -19.67
C MET A 106 -9.78 8.98 -18.35
N TYR A 107 -8.52 9.40 -18.31
CA TYR A 107 -7.94 9.96 -17.10
C TYR A 107 -8.52 11.32 -16.73
N LEU A 108 -8.80 12.17 -17.71
CA LEU A 108 -9.47 13.45 -17.49
C LEU A 108 -10.91 13.28 -16.96
N SER A 109 -11.52 12.11 -17.17
CA SER A 109 -12.84 11.81 -16.61
C SER A 109 -12.83 11.34 -15.16
N VAL A 110 -11.68 10.87 -14.65
CA VAL A 110 -11.57 10.27 -13.31
C VAL A 110 -10.64 11.04 -12.37
N GLN A 111 -9.96 12.07 -12.86
CA GLN A 111 -9.13 12.97 -12.04
C GLN A 111 -9.11 14.38 -12.67
N ASN A 112 -8.83 15.40 -11.87
CA ASN A 112 -8.81 16.81 -12.28
C ASN A 112 -7.54 17.58 -11.88
N TRP A 113 -6.51 16.86 -11.37
CA TRP A 113 -5.26 17.46 -10.92
C TRP A 113 -4.37 17.84 -12.09
N VAL A 114 -4.10 16.87 -12.98
CA VAL A 114 -3.27 17.04 -14.16
C VAL A 114 -4.15 17.26 -15.38
N LYS A 115 -3.78 18.21 -16.21
CA LYS A 115 -4.53 18.59 -17.43
C LYS A 115 -3.85 18.10 -18.70
N ASP A 116 -2.52 17.88 -18.66
CA ASP A 116 -1.73 17.48 -19.82
C ASP A 116 -1.35 16.00 -19.72
N PHE A 117 -2.16 15.18 -20.40
CA PHE A 117 -1.91 13.76 -20.57
C PHE A 117 -1.51 13.45 -22.01
N ARG A 118 -0.43 12.68 -22.17
CA ARG A 118 0.13 12.35 -23.48
C ARG A 118 0.35 10.85 -23.61
N ILE A 119 0.60 10.41 -24.85
CA ILE A 119 0.93 9.01 -25.15
C ILE A 119 2.37 8.70 -24.71
N ARG A 120 2.54 7.62 -23.96
CA ARG A 120 3.84 7.13 -23.51
C ARG A 120 4.63 6.57 -24.70
N GLN A 121 5.82 7.07 -24.92
CA GLN A 121 6.74 6.65 -25.98
C GLN A 121 8.19 6.52 -25.45
N GLY A 122 8.33 6.33 -24.13
CA GLY A 122 9.61 6.24 -23.44
C GLY A 122 10.32 7.57 -23.26
N MET A 123 11.59 7.50 -22.91
CA MET A 123 12.36 8.66 -22.47
C MET A 123 12.59 9.76 -23.52
N PRO A 124 12.57 9.49 -24.84
CA PRO A 124 12.69 10.60 -25.81
C PRO A 124 11.64 11.69 -25.67
N VAL A 125 10.36 11.35 -25.41
CA VAL A 125 9.31 12.38 -25.27
C VAL A 125 9.41 13.13 -23.95
N VAL A 126 9.93 12.49 -22.91
CA VAL A 126 10.22 13.13 -21.61
C VAL A 126 11.39 14.11 -21.77
N ALA A 127 12.46 13.69 -22.43
CA ALA A 127 13.62 14.53 -22.72
C ALA A 127 13.27 15.74 -23.60
N ASP A 128 12.40 15.56 -24.59
CA ASP A 128 11.94 16.63 -25.46
C ASP A 128 11.11 17.68 -24.68
N GLU A 129 10.29 17.26 -23.73
CA GLU A 129 9.58 18.18 -22.85
C GLU A 129 10.56 18.98 -21.99
N ILE A 130 11.56 18.32 -21.39
CA ILE A 130 12.60 18.98 -20.59
C ILE A 130 13.34 20.04 -21.42
N LYS A 131 13.72 19.70 -22.66
CA LYS A 131 14.35 20.66 -23.60
C LYS A 131 13.42 21.83 -23.94
N THR A 132 12.17 21.55 -24.23
CA THR A 132 11.16 22.56 -24.59
C THR A 132 10.94 23.56 -23.46
N ARG A 133 11.07 23.10 -22.21
CA ARG A 133 11.03 23.95 -21.01
C ARG A 133 12.33 24.72 -20.72
N GLY A 134 13.38 24.54 -21.54
CA GLY A 134 14.68 25.18 -21.32
C GLY A 134 15.52 24.55 -20.20
N LEU A 135 15.18 23.33 -19.77
CA LEU A 135 15.79 22.66 -18.63
C LEU A 135 16.84 21.60 -19.01
N ALA A 136 17.35 21.63 -20.25
CA ALA A 136 18.30 20.63 -20.77
C ALA A 136 19.65 20.55 -20.01
N GLY A 137 20.01 21.58 -19.27
CA GLY A 137 21.22 21.65 -18.43
C GLY A 137 20.92 21.73 -16.93
N SER A 138 19.70 21.49 -16.53
CA SER A 138 19.22 21.65 -15.16
C SER A 138 19.52 20.44 -14.26
N LYS A 139 19.35 20.65 -12.95
CA LYS A 139 19.39 19.57 -11.96
C LYS A 139 17.99 18.98 -11.77
N ILE A 140 17.84 17.73 -12.15
CA ILE A 140 16.54 17.02 -12.21
C ILE A 140 16.54 15.86 -11.23
N GLY A 141 15.52 15.82 -10.38
CA GLY A 141 15.30 14.69 -9.47
C GLY A 141 14.59 13.55 -10.17
N LEU A 142 15.09 12.33 -10.01
CA LEU A 142 14.43 11.10 -10.45
C LEU A 142 13.71 10.45 -9.27
N VAL A 143 12.44 10.14 -9.45
CA VAL A 143 11.57 9.54 -8.43
C VAL A 143 11.25 8.11 -8.82
N GLY A 144 11.56 7.14 -7.94
CA GLY A 144 11.34 5.71 -8.15
C GLY A 144 12.62 4.86 -8.07
N PHE A 145 13.76 5.42 -7.66
CA PHE A 145 15.02 4.68 -7.54
C PHE A 145 15.01 3.61 -6.44
N SER A 146 14.45 3.94 -5.29
CA SER A 146 14.34 3.02 -4.16
C SER A 146 13.28 3.53 -3.20
N SER A 147 12.76 2.62 -2.40
CA SER A 147 12.10 2.96 -1.14
C SER A 147 13.04 2.61 0.01
N THR A 148 12.89 3.29 1.14
CA THR A 148 13.66 3.01 2.35
C THR A 148 13.34 1.64 2.96
N ILE A 149 12.21 1.04 2.58
CA ILE A 149 11.71 -0.23 3.10
C ILE A 149 11.96 -1.35 2.11
N GLN A 150 11.60 -1.11 0.88
CA GLN A 150 11.72 -2.04 -0.22
C GLN A 150 12.89 -1.60 -1.08
N THR A 151 13.91 -2.42 -1.13
CA THR A 151 15.11 -2.16 -1.94
C THR A 151 14.86 -2.33 -3.42
N THR A 152 13.64 -2.66 -3.84
CA THR A 152 13.29 -2.87 -5.24
C THR A 152 13.03 -1.53 -5.92
N PRO A 153 13.93 -1.05 -6.78
CA PRO A 153 13.72 0.17 -7.52
C PRO A 153 12.62 -0.03 -8.57
N THR A 154 11.84 1.02 -8.81
CA THR A 154 10.82 1.02 -9.85
C THR A 154 11.33 1.60 -11.17
N ILE A 155 12.49 2.25 -11.15
CA ILE A 155 13.14 2.82 -12.32
C ILE A 155 13.91 1.72 -13.05
N LEU A 156 13.68 1.61 -14.35
CA LEU A 156 14.50 0.77 -15.20
C LEU A 156 15.84 1.46 -15.48
N HIS A 157 16.93 0.75 -15.33
CA HIS A 157 18.27 1.29 -15.60
C HIS A 157 18.38 1.83 -17.04
N GLN A 158 17.72 1.19 -18.01
CA GLN A 158 17.68 1.64 -19.40
C GLN A 158 17.04 3.03 -19.56
N ASP A 159 16.07 3.39 -18.75
CA ASP A 159 15.43 4.71 -18.78
C ASP A 159 16.37 5.80 -18.30
N VAL A 160 17.15 5.52 -17.25
CA VAL A 160 18.20 6.45 -16.75
C VAL A 160 19.26 6.67 -17.81
N LEU A 161 19.82 5.61 -18.39
CA LEU A 161 20.82 5.70 -19.46
C LEU A 161 20.28 6.47 -20.68
N SER A 162 19.00 6.31 -21.00
CA SER A 162 18.37 7.05 -22.10
C SER A 162 18.27 8.53 -21.80
N LEU A 163 17.86 8.90 -20.59
CA LEU A 163 17.81 10.32 -20.17
C LEU A 163 19.21 10.96 -20.18
N GLU A 164 20.20 10.30 -19.62
CA GLU A 164 21.59 10.81 -19.60
C GLU A 164 22.14 11.03 -21.01
N LYS A 165 21.86 10.07 -21.93
CA LYS A 165 22.25 10.20 -23.34
C LYS A 165 21.52 11.34 -24.05
N LEU A 166 20.23 11.54 -23.79
CA LEU A 166 19.38 12.55 -24.45
C LEU A 166 19.59 13.95 -23.89
N LEU A 167 20.04 14.06 -22.64
CA LEU A 167 20.25 15.30 -21.89
C LEU A 167 21.65 15.30 -21.24
N PRO A 168 22.73 15.31 -22.03
CA PRO A 168 24.10 15.14 -21.50
C PRO A 168 24.61 16.33 -20.66
N GLN A 169 23.87 17.42 -20.62
CA GLN A 169 24.18 18.60 -19.79
C GLN A 169 23.38 18.63 -18.50
N ALA A 170 22.34 17.80 -18.35
CA ALA A 170 21.54 17.73 -17.14
C ALA A 170 22.29 16.93 -16.06
N THR A 171 21.96 17.23 -14.81
CA THR A 171 22.40 16.44 -13.66
C THR A 171 21.18 15.71 -13.08
N PHE A 172 21.21 14.38 -13.07
CA PHE A 172 20.16 13.56 -12.48
C PHE A 172 20.54 13.12 -11.07
N VAL A 173 19.60 13.25 -10.14
CA VAL A 173 19.80 12.85 -8.73
C VAL A 173 18.59 12.09 -8.21
N GLU A 174 18.81 11.23 -7.22
CA GLU A 174 17.73 10.54 -6.52
C GLU A 174 16.86 11.53 -5.74
N ALA A 175 15.53 11.42 -5.83
CA ALA A 175 14.56 12.31 -5.19
C ALA A 175 13.35 11.60 -4.55
N SER A 176 13.32 10.26 -4.50
CA SER A 176 12.19 9.51 -3.94
C SER A 176 11.97 9.81 -2.46
N TRP A 177 13.04 10.08 -1.71
CA TRP A 177 12.98 10.40 -0.28
C TRP A 177 12.06 11.59 0.04
N MET A 178 11.96 12.57 -0.89
CA MET A 178 11.07 13.73 -0.71
C MET A 178 9.62 13.29 -0.56
N LEU A 179 9.21 12.33 -1.38
CA LEU A 179 7.84 11.81 -1.41
C LEU A 179 7.58 10.90 -0.21
N GLU A 180 8.56 10.09 0.19
CA GLU A 180 8.46 9.25 1.38
C GLU A 180 8.24 10.11 2.63
N GLU A 181 9.03 11.17 2.82
CA GLU A 181 8.82 12.12 3.91
C GLU A 181 7.47 12.85 3.84
N MET A 182 7.00 13.16 2.63
CA MET A 182 5.69 13.81 2.48
C MET A 182 4.54 12.87 2.82
N ARG A 183 4.66 11.58 2.50
CA ARG A 183 3.63 10.57 2.74
C ARG A 183 3.55 10.09 4.19
N MET A 184 4.62 10.28 5.00
CA MET A 184 4.61 9.85 6.40
C MET A 184 3.41 10.41 7.19
N ILE A 185 3.12 11.70 7.06
CA ILE A 185 2.04 12.37 7.76
C ILE A 185 0.90 12.63 6.78
N LYS A 186 -0.22 11.96 7.00
CA LYS A 186 -1.41 12.07 6.17
C LYS A 186 -2.24 13.29 6.54
N SER A 187 -2.83 13.95 5.54
CA SER A 187 -3.86 14.96 5.77
C SER A 187 -5.17 14.31 6.26
N GLU A 188 -6.08 15.09 6.82
CA GLU A 188 -7.39 14.54 7.20
C GLU A 188 -8.19 14.03 5.99
N GLU A 189 -8.00 14.59 4.78
CA GLU A 189 -8.62 14.09 3.56
C GLU A 189 -8.07 12.71 3.15
N GLU A 190 -6.76 12.49 3.35
CA GLU A 190 -6.13 11.16 3.17
C GLU A 190 -6.67 10.17 4.21
N ILE A 191 -6.77 10.59 5.46
CA ILE A 191 -7.30 9.78 6.57
C ILE A 191 -8.77 9.43 6.33
N ASP A 192 -9.59 10.36 5.81
CA ASP A 192 -10.99 10.07 5.45
C ASP A 192 -11.09 9.01 4.34
N THR A 193 -10.15 9.01 3.41
CA THR A 193 -10.06 7.96 2.38
C THR A 193 -9.67 6.62 3.00
N LEU A 194 -8.71 6.61 3.93
CA LEU A 194 -8.32 5.42 4.69
C LEU A 194 -9.45 4.91 5.59
N ARG A 195 -10.28 5.79 6.20
CA ARG A 195 -11.50 5.39 6.95
C ARG A 195 -12.49 4.64 6.07
N LYS A 196 -12.64 5.05 4.81
CA LYS A 196 -13.48 4.32 3.85
C LYS A 196 -12.90 2.97 3.49
N ALA A 197 -11.58 2.89 3.26
CA ALA A 197 -10.88 1.63 3.07
C ALA A 197 -11.06 0.71 4.28
N GLY A 198 -10.89 1.22 5.51
CA GLY A 198 -11.08 0.46 6.75
C GLY A 198 -12.49 -0.10 6.91
N LYS A 199 -13.54 0.67 6.55
CA LYS A 199 -14.93 0.18 6.56
C LYS A 199 -15.16 -0.95 5.56
N ILE A 200 -14.47 -0.94 4.42
CA ILE A 200 -14.52 -2.04 3.44
C ILE A 200 -13.77 -3.25 3.99
N ALA A 201 -12.56 -3.04 4.56
CA ALA A 201 -11.77 -4.10 5.17
C ALA A 201 -12.56 -4.85 6.26
N ARG A 202 -13.28 -4.13 7.11
CA ARG A 202 -14.16 -4.75 8.12
C ARG A 202 -15.20 -5.68 7.50
N LYS A 203 -15.85 -5.26 6.42
CA LYS A 203 -16.82 -6.12 5.72
C LYS A 203 -16.16 -7.34 5.08
N VAL A 204 -14.92 -7.23 4.65
CA VAL A 204 -14.15 -8.38 4.14
C VAL A 204 -13.87 -9.39 5.25
N VAL A 205 -13.51 -8.92 6.45
CA VAL A 205 -13.37 -9.81 7.62
C VAL A 205 -14.70 -10.47 7.98
N ASP A 206 -15.80 -9.72 7.98
CA ASP A 206 -17.13 -10.29 8.22
C ASP A 206 -17.49 -11.35 7.16
N ALA A 207 -17.15 -11.11 5.88
CA ALA A 207 -17.36 -12.07 4.79
C ALA A 207 -16.49 -13.34 4.95
N LEU A 208 -15.24 -13.20 5.39
CA LEU A 208 -14.39 -14.34 5.76
C LEU A 208 -15.09 -15.21 6.83
N ILE A 209 -15.50 -14.59 7.93
CA ILE A 209 -16.16 -15.27 9.05
C ILE A 209 -17.46 -15.94 8.61
N ASP A 210 -18.25 -15.27 7.77
CA ASP A 210 -19.56 -15.77 7.34
C ASP A 210 -19.45 -16.90 6.31
N THR A 211 -18.39 -16.94 5.50
CA THR A 211 -18.24 -17.91 4.41
C THR A 211 -17.45 -19.14 4.81
N ALA A 212 -16.47 -19.00 5.70
CA ALA A 212 -15.63 -20.11 6.15
C ALA A 212 -16.47 -21.14 6.92
N ARG A 213 -16.71 -22.30 6.31
CA ARG A 213 -17.47 -23.41 6.90
C ARG A 213 -16.88 -24.75 6.46
N PRO A 214 -17.04 -25.81 7.25
CA PRO A 214 -16.66 -27.14 6.81
C PRO A 214 -17.32 -27.51 5.47
N GLY A 215 -16.55 -28.05 4.55
CA GLY A 215 -16.98 -28.44 3.20
C GLY A 215 -16.92 -27.32 2.16
N VAL A 216 -16.74 -26.06 2.55
CA VAL A 216 -16.54 -24.96 1.61
C VAL A 216 -15.07 -24.96 1.14
N PRO A 217 -14.79 -24.94 -0.16
CA PRO A 217 -13.42 -24.80 -0.64
C PRO A 217 -12.80 -23.45 -0.20
N ASP A 218 -11.55 -23.46 0.19
CA ASP A 218 -10.85 -22.23 0.62
C ASP A 218 -10.81 -21.15 -0.46
N ALA A 219 -10.72 -21.54 -1.74
CA ALA A 219 -10.83 -20.62 -2.88
C ALA A 219 -12.20 -19.91 -2.94
N VAL A 220 -13.28 -20.52 -2.49
CA VAL A 220 -14.62 -19.90 -2.44
C VAL A 220 -14.65 -18.82 -1.35
N VAL A 221 -14.02 -19.09 -0.20
CA VAL A 221 -13.88 -18.09 0.88
C VAL A 221 -13.10 -16.88 0.37
N TYR A 222 -11.96 -17.12 -0.25
CA TYR A 222 -11.13 -16.06 -0.84
C TYR A 222 -11.89 -15.24 -1.90
N ALA A 223 -12.61 -15.93 -2.81
CA ALA A 223 -13.40 -15.27 -3.85
C ALA A 223 -14.51 -14.38 -3.26
N GLU A 224 -15.14 -14.80 -2.14
CA GLU A 224 -16.15 -14.00 -1.46
C GLU A 224 -15.56 -12.74 -0.79
N MET A 225 -14.34 -12.84 -0.25
CA MET A 225 -13.61 -11.69 0.27
C MET A 225 -13.32 -10.67 -0.85
N ILE A 226 -12.82 -11.12 -2.01
CA ILE A 226 -12.61 -10.27 -3.20
C ILE A 226 -13.93 -9.65 -3.66
N ARG A 227 -15.00 -10.47 -3.80
CA ARG A 227 -16.32 -9.98 -4.20
C ARG A 227 -16.81 -8.89 -3.26
N THR A 228 -16.66 -9.10 -1.96
CA THR A 228 -17.07 -8.14 -0.94
C THR A 228 -16.30 -6.83 -1.04
N GLN A 229 -14.98 -6.88 -1.24
CA GLN A 229 -14.17 -5.69 -1.44
C GLN A 229 -14.68 -4.88 -2.64
N ILE A 230 -14.77 -5.50 -3.81
CA ILE A 230 -15.17 -4.82 -5.05
C ILE A 230 -16.62 -4.32 -4.98
N ALA A 231 -17.54 -5.14 -4.46
CA ALA A 231 -18.96 -4.78 -4.35
C ALA A 231 -19.22 -3.59 -3.39
N ASN A 232 -18.28 -3.29 -2.50
CA ASN A 232 -18.34 -2.15 -1.59
C ASN A 232 -17.49 -0.94 -2.06
N GLY A 233 -17.03 -0.95 -3.31
CA GLY A 233 -16.29 0.17 -3.93
C GLY A 233 -14.78 0.12 -3.70
N GLY A 234 -14.25 -0.97 -3.15
CA GLY A 234 -12.81 -1.20 -3.08
C GLY A 234 -12.23 -1.45 -4.47
N GLU A 235 -10.96 -1.15 -4.63
CA GLU A 235 -10.21 -1.38 -5.87
C GLU A 235 -9.61 -2.79 -5.86
N PRO A 236 -9.36 -3.40 -7.04
CA PRO A 236 -8.56 -4.61 -7.14
C PRO A 236 -7.19 -4.40 -6.47
N ASN A 237 -6.76 -5.40 -5.74
CA ASN A 237 -5.44 -5.41 -5.10
C ASN A 237 -4.70 -6.69 -5.48
N VAL A 238 -3.38 -6.60 -5.60
CA VAL A 238 -2.53 -7.72 -6.01
C VAL A 238 -1.87 -8.42 -4.83
N PHE A 239 -1.93 -7.82 -3.62
CA PHE A 239 -1.31 -8.37 -2.43
C PHE A 239 -2.36 -8.66 -1.37
N ASN A 240 -2.69 -9.93 -1.21
CA ASN A 240 -3.52 -10.47 -0.15
C ASN A 240 -2.96 -11.83 0.23
N LEU A 241 -2.70 -12.05 1.50
CA LEU A 241 -2.21 -13.31 2.03
C LEU A 241 -3.37 -14.12 2.57
N PHE A 242 -3.39 -15.40 2.22
CA PHE A 242 -4.45 -16.32 2.64
C PHE A 242 -3.87 -17.73 2.70
N ALA A 243 -3.92 -18.34 3.86
CA ALA A 243 -3.53 -19.73 4.04
C ALA A 243 -4.57 -20.48 4.88
N ALA A 244 -4.88 -21.73 4.49
CA ALA A 244 -5.78 -22.59 5.22
C ALA A 244 -5.23 -24.02 5.33
N GLY A 245 -5.36 -24.63 6.51
CA GLY A 245 -4.93 -26.00 6.73
C GLY A 245 -5.18 -26.49 8.15
N PRO A 246 -4.94 -27.81 8.41
CA PRO A 246 -5.21 -28.43 9.67
C PRO A 246 -4.23 -28.01 10.77
N VAL A 247 -4.73 -27.66 11.94
CA VAL A 247 -3.89 -27.33 13.13
C VAL A 247 -3.10 -28.56 13.59
N GLU A 248 -3.65 -29.77 13.49
CA GLU A 248 -3.00 -30.99 13.98
C GLU A 248 -1.82 -31.44 13.11
N HIS A 249 -1.94 -31.24 11.81
CA HIS A 249 -0.92 -31.58 10.83
C HIS A 249 -0.78 -30.44 9.83
N PRO A 250 -0.26 -29.28 10.28
CA PRO A 250 -0.14 -28.15 9.37
C PRO A 250 0.80 -28.54 8.22
N PRO A 251 0.50 -28.14 7.00
CA PRO A 251 1.51 -28.20 5.96
C PRO A 251 2.72 -27.41 6.47
N GLU A 252 3.91 -27.90 6.17
CA GLU A 252 5.15 -27.22 6.51
C GLU A 252 5.01 -25.74 6.15
N GLU A 253 5.18 -24.86 7.13
CA GLU A 253 5.08 -23.42 6.96
C GLU A 253 3.67 -22.84 6.68
N LEU A 254 2.57 -23.45 7.14
CA LEU A 254 1.23 -22.82 7.02
C LEU A 254 1.26 -21.35 7.51
N TRP A 255 1.99 -21.11 8.56
CA TRP A 255 2.22 -19.80 9.15
C TRP A 255 3.08 -18.87 8.25
N HIS A 256 4.04 -19.45 7.53
CA HIS A 256 4.92 -18.73 6.61
C HIS A 256 4.40 -18.69 5.17
N LEU A 257 3.30 -19.41 4.85
CA LEU A 257 2.63 -19.32 3.55
C LEU A 257 1.89 -17.98 3.36
N LEU A 258 2.38 -16.94 4.00
CA LEU A 258 1.90 -15.58 3.85
C LEU A 258 2.01 -15.06 2.40
N HIS A 259 2.85 -15.67 1.60
CA HIS A 259 3.00 -15.36 0.17
C HIS A 259 2.10 -16.21 -0.73
N GLY A 260 1.17 -16.96 -0.15
CA GLY A 260 0.35 -17.91 -0.88
C GLY A 260 -0.49 -17.32 -1.99
N CYS A 261 -0.93 -16.06 -1.88
CA CYS A 261 -1.69 -15.41 -2.95
C CYS A 261 -0.88 -15.19 -4.24
N GLU A 262 0.44 -15.19 -4.15
CA GLU A 262 1.35 -15.13 -5.30
C GLU A 262 1.89 -16.50 -5.70
N GLN A 263 1.61 -17.52 -4.89
CA GLN A 263 2.01 -18.89 -5.12
C GLN A 263 0.84 -19.68 -5.72
N PRO A 264 1.08 -20.66 -6.61
CA PRO A 264 0.01 -21.45 -7.20
C PRO A 264 -0.69 -22.40 -6.23
N LEU A 265 -0.31 -22.41 -4.96
CA LEU A 265 -0.81 -23.32 -3.94
C LEU A 265 -1.99 -22.75 -3.14
N THR A 266 -2.21 -21.44 -3.13
CA THR A 266 -3.33 -20.82 -2.41
C THR A 266 -3.91 -19.62 -3.18
N PRO A 267 -5.23 -19.42 -3.12
CA PRO A 267 -6.22 -20.33 -2.57
C PRO A 267 -6.36 -21.61 -3.39
N SER A 268 -6.84 -22.69 -2.78
CA SER A 268 -7.01 -24.00 -3.41
C SER A 268 -8.49 -24.41 -3.51
N MET A 269 -8.77 -25.51 -4.17
CA MET A 269 -10.12 -26.11 -4.16
C MET A 269 -10.30 -27.16 -3.04
N ARG A 270 -9.38 -27.19 -2.07
CA ARG A 270 -9.49 -28.07 -0.90
C ARG A 270 -10.67 -27.61 -0.04
N PRO A 271 -11.64 -28.50 0.26
CA PRO A 271 -12.69 -28.19 1.22
C PRO A 271 -12.09 -27.98 2.61
N LEU A 272 -12.57 -26.97 3.32
CA LEU A 272 -12.26 -26.78 4.73
C LEU A 272 -12.79 -27.92 5.56
N GLU A 273 -12.02 -28.37 6.52
CA GLU A 273 -12.36 -29.46 7.43
C GLU A 273 -12.39 -28.99 8.89
N LEU A 274 -13.09 -29.73 9.73
CA LEU A 274 -13.06 -29.48 11.18
C LEU A 274 -11.63 -29.66 11.70
N GLY A 275 -11.11 -28.67 12.42
CA GLY A 275 -9.73 -28.61 12.89
C GLY A 275 -8.83 -27.75 12.02
N ASP A 276 -9.31 -27.21 10.91
CA ASP A 276 -8.55 -26.26 10.12
C ASP A 276 -8.46 -24.89 10.79
N ILE A 277 -7.41 -24.16 10.45
CA ILE A 277 -7.22 -22.73 10.71
C ILE A 277 -7.10 -22.01 9.38
N ILE A 278 -7.65 -20.82 9.32
CA ILE A 278 -7.39 -19.85 8.24
C ILE A 278 -6.66 -18.67 8.85
N VAL A 279 -5.54 -18.26 8.25
CA VAL A 279 -4.83 -17.03 8.56
C VAL A 279 -4.81 -16.13 7.32
N THR A 280 -5.04 -14.84 7.51
CA THR A 280 -5.09 -13.89 6.40
C THR A 280 -4.42 -12.57 6.76
N GLU A 281 -3.70 -11.99 5.79
CA GLU A 281 -3.41 -10.57 5.75
C GLU A 281 -4.08 -9.99 4.51
N TRP A 282 -5.03 -9.09 4.71
CA TRP A 282 -5.86 -8.56 3.63
C TRP A 282 -5.65 -7.08 3.41
N HIS A 283 -5.23 -6.74 2.21
CA HIS A 283 -5.02 -5.36 1.81
C HIS A 283 -6.26 -4.80 1.08
N THR A 284 -6.89 -3.82 1.68
CA THR A 284 -8.02 -3.12 1.08
C THR A 284 -7.58 -1.81 0.47
N LYS A 285 -7.84 -1.64 -0.84
CA LYS A 285 -7.52 -0.42 -1.58
C LYS A 285 -8.80 0.36 -1.90
N TYR A 286 -8.80 1.66 -1.61
CA TYR A 286 -9.87 2.59 -1.95
C TYR A 286 -9.28 3.96 -2.29
N GLY A 287 -9.65 4.54 -3.44
CA GLY A 287 -9.12 5.83 -3.88
C GLY A 287 -7.59 5.86 -4.05
N GLY A 288 -6.97 4.72 -4.31
CA GLY A 288 -5.52 4.52 -4.38
C GLY A 288 -4.83 4.39 -3.04
N TYR A 289 -5.56 4.52 -1.91
CA TYR A 289 -5.04 4.33 -0.55
C TYR A 289 -5.30 2.93 -0.06
N ARG A 290 -4.38 2.41 0.72
CA ARG A 290 -4.40 1.04 1.24
C ARG A 290 -4.38 1.02 2.75
N CYS A 291 -5.18 0.15 3.32
CA CYS A 291 -5.04 -0.34 4.69
C CYS A 291 -4.98 -1.86 4.66
N HIS A 292 -4.45 -2.47 5.70
CA HIS A 292 -4.53 -3.91 5.84
C HIS A 292 -5.24 -4.31 7.14
N THR A 293 -5.72 -5.54 7.17
CA THR A 293 -6.19 -6.23 8.36
C THR A 293 -5.75 -7.67 8.31
N GLU A 294 -5.39 -8.20 9.45
CA GLU A 294 -5.12 -9.61 9.64
C GLU A 294 -6.19 -10.21 10.51
N TYR A 295 -6.56 -11.42 10.19
CA TYR A 295 -7.55 -12.13 11.00
C TYR A 295 -7.40 -13.65 10.87
N THR A 296 -7.62 -14.31 11.98
CA THR A 296 -7.57 -15.77 12.08
C THR A 296 -8.97 -16.34 12.33
N VAL A 297 -9.30 -17.44 11.63
CA VAL A 297 -10.56 -18.19 11.81
C VAL A 297 -10.20 -19.65 12.11
N TYR A 298 -10.84 -20.23 13.11
CA TYR A 298 -10.78 -21.66 13.40
C TYR A 298 -12.03 -22.37 12.91
N ILE A 299 -11.87 -23.46 12.19
CA ILE A 299 -12.99 -24.28 11.68
C ILE A 299 -13.31 -25.37 12.70
N GLY A 300 -14.28 -25.09 13.55
CA GLY A 300 -14.69 -26.01 14.61
C GLY A 300 -15.41 -25.31 15.75
N LYS A 301 -16.03 -26.12 16.65
CA LYS A 301 -16.77 -25.58 17.81
C LYS A 301 -15.89 -25.08 18.92
N LYS A 302 -14.71 -25.65 19.08
CA LYS A 302 -13.74 -25.29 20.13
C LYS A 302 -12.32 -25.41 19.58
N ALA A 303 -11.63 -24.28 19.49
CA ALA A 303 -10.21 -24.25 19.15
C ALA A 303 -9.36 -24.90 20.28
N PRO A 304 -8.17 -25.41 19.97
CA PRO A 304 -7.20 -25.85 20.97
C PRO A 304 -6.95 -24.75 22.00
N ASP A 305 -6.79 -25.14 23.26
CA ASP A 305 -6.58 -24.18 24.37
C ASP A 305 -5.31 -23.32 24.14
N GLU A 306 -4.26 -23.88 23.55
CA GLU A 306 -3.04 -23.11 23.21
C GLU A 306 -3.30 -22.09 22.10
N LEU A 307 -4.09 -22.42 21.08
CA LEU A 307 -4.46 -21.46 20.03
C LEU A 307 -5.28 -20.30 20.61
N LEU A 308 -6.19 -20.60 21.54
CA LEU A 308 -6.93 -19.55 22.27
C LEU A 308 -6.00 -18.68 23.11
N HIS A 309 -4.99 -19.25 23.76
CA HIS A 309 -3.98 -18.51 24.52
C HIS A 309 -3.17 -17.58 23.61
N ILE A 310 -2.69 -18.07 22.45
CA ILE A 310 -1.97 -17.24 21.47
C ILE A 310 -2.88 -16.09 21.00
N TRP A 311 -4.15 -16.35 20.72
CA TRP A 311 -5.11 -15.33 20.32
C TRP A 311 -5.34 -14.27 21.40
N ASP A 312 -5.52 -14.68 22.66
CA ASP A 312 -5.72 -13.74 23.77
C ASP A 312 -4.51 -12.81 23.93
N VAL A 313 -3.29 -13.34 23.81
CA VAL A 313 -2.05 -12.53 23.83
C VAL A 313 -1.98 -11.60 22.61
N SER A 314 -2.41 -12.05 21.44
CA SER A 314 -2.49 -11.19 20.25
C SER A 314 -3.44 -10.01 20.48
N VAL A 315 -4.57 -10.24 21.14
CA VAL A 315 -5.52 -9.18 21.54
C VAL A 315 -4.89 -8.22 22.54
N GLU A 316 -4.09 -8.72 23.51
CA GLU A 316 -3.33 -7.86 24.42
C GLU A 316 -2.33 -6.97 23.67
N CYS A 317 -1.61 -7.51 22.68
CA CYS A 317 -0.70 -6.76 21.81
C CYS A 317 -1.46 -5.71 20.97
N LEU A 318 -2.64 -6.04 20.47
CA LEU A 318 -3.50 -5.09 19.75
C LEU A 318 -3.95 -3.93 20.65
N HIS A 319 -4.33 -4.21 21.90
CA HIS A 319 -4.65 -3.17 22.86
C HIS A 319 -3.42 -2.31 23.19
N ALA A 320 -2.26 -2.94 23.40
CA ALA A 320 -1.01 -2.22 23.62
C ALA A 320 -0.66 -1.31 22.42
N SER A 321 -0.94 -1.73 21.18
CA SER A 321 -0.73 -0.90 19.98
C SER A 321 -1.58 0.39 20.03
N LYS A 322 -2.83 0.30 20.49
CA LYS A 322 -3.73 1.47 20.61
C LYS A 322 -3.21 2.52 21.61
N GLU A 323 -2.53 2.08 22.66
CA GLU A 323 -1.94 2.94 23.68
C GLU A 323 -0.51 3.40 23.32
N ALA A 324 0.17 2.66 22.45
CA ALA A 324 1.55 2.92 22.05
C ALA A 324 1.63 3.93 20.89
N LEU A 325 0.73 3.83 19.91
CA LEU A 325 0.76 4.64 18.70
C LEU A 325 0.12 6.03 18.93
N VAL A 326 0.74 6.81 19.81
CA VAL A 326 0.32 8.18 20.15
C VAL A 326 1.44 9.18 19.89
N ALA A 327 1.06 10.41 19.55
CA ALA A 327 2.02 11.47 19.24
C ALA A 327 2.94 11.77 20.45
N GLY A 328 4.22 12.00 20.17
CA GLY A 328 5.24 12.33 21.16
C GLY A 328 6.05 11.15 21.69
N LYS A 329 5.61 9.90 21.48
CA LYS A 329 6.44 8.72 21.77
C LYS A 329 7.42 8.48 20.64
N THR A 330 8.56 7.89 20.95
CA THR A 330 9.47 7.35 19.95
C THR A 330 8.96 6.01 19.41
N ILE A 331 9.40 5.65 18.21
CA ILE A 331 9.09 4.33 17.62
C ILE A 331 9.59 3.21 18.53
N SER A 332 10.79 3.34 19.12
CA SER A 332 11.33 2.34 20.07
C SER A 332 10.42 2.16 21.30
N GLU A 333 9.97 3.24 21.91
CA GLU A 333 9.02 3.16 23.06
C GLU A 333 7.72 2.46 22.65
N ALA A 334 7.19 2.79 21.47
CA ALA A 334 5.97 2.17 20.97
C ALA A 334 6.16 0.65 20.75
N ILE A 335 7.26 0.23 20.12
CA ILE A 335 7.58 -1.18 19.89
C ILE A 335 7.74 -1.98 21.17
N GLU A 336 8.44 -1.43 22.17
CA GLU A 336 8.57 -2.07 23.48
C GLU A 336 7.22 -2.31 24.12
N MET A 337 6.32 -1.33 24.06
CA MET A 337 4.96 -1.48 24.61
C MET A 337 4.18 -2.58 23.88
N ILE A 338 4.23 -2.61 22.56
CA ILE A 338 3.50 -3.58 21.72
C ILE A 338 3.98 -5.01 21.95
N ARG A 339 5.28 -5.23 22.06
CA ARG A 339 5.90 -6.55 22.24
C ARG A 339 5.80 -7.12 23.66
N LYS A 340 5.57 -6.28 24.65
CA LYS A 340 5.57 -6.67 26.06
C LYS A 340 4.63 -7.82 26.41
N PRO A 341 3.36 -7.90 25.92
CA PRO A 341 2.49 -9.03 26.22
C PRO A 341 3.06 -10.37 25.67
N ALA A 342 3.52 -10.41 24.43
CA ALA A 342 4.09 -11.61 23.82
C ALA A 342 5.36 -12.08 24.56
N ILE A 343 6.26 -11.16 24.88
CA ILE A 343 7.48 -11.45 25.68
C ILE A 343 7.10 -12.03 27.04
N LYS A 344 6.12 -11.45 27.74
CA LYS A 344 5.64 -11.92 29.05
C LYS A 344 5.03 -13.32 28.97
N ALA A 345 4.34 -13.62 27.87
CA ALA A 345 3.73 -14.94 27.64
C ALA A 345 4.72 -15.99 27.14
N GLY A 346 5.95 -15.59 26.78
CA GLY A 346 6.96 -16.50 26.20
C GLY A 346 6.60 -16.98 24.80
N LEU A 347 5.83 -16.18 24.04
CA LEU A 347 5.48 -16.46 22.66
C LEU A 347 6.53 -15.91 21.69
N ASP A 348 6.69 -16.62 20.59
CA ASP A 348 7.48 -16.19 19.45
C ASP A 348 6.61 -15.43 18.47
N TRP A 349 7.23 -14.74 17.50
CA TRP A 349 6.52 -14.05 16.42
C TRP A 349 7.32 -14.06 15.11
N VAL A 350 6.60 -14.03 14.01
CA VAL A 350 7.15 -13.77 12.68
C VAL A 350 7.24 -12.26 12.50
N GLU A 351 6.12 -11.57 12.68
CA GLU A 351 6.01 -10.13 12.66
C GLU A 351 5.28 -9.64 13.92
N LEU A 352 5.84 -8.66 14.61
CA LEU A 352 5.21 -8.02 15.75
C LEU A 352 5.64 -6.56 15.85
N GLY A 353 4.78 -5.70 15.32
CA GLY A 353 5.05 -4.29 15.25
C GLY A 353 4.08 -3.55 14.34
N PHE A 354 4.61 -2.62 13.54
CA PHE A 354 3.80 -1.82 12.65
C PHE A 354 4.60 -1.31 11.45
N HIS A 355 3.91 -1.00 10.38
CA HIS A 355 4.48 -0.30 9.22
C HIS A 355 3.53 0.76 8.70
N ALA A 356 4.09 1.85 8.16
CA ALA A 356 3.28 2.89 7.54
C ALA A 356 2.61 2.37 6.27
N MET A 357 1.43 2.91 5.99
CA MET A 357 0.68 2.65 4.78
C MET A 357 -0.04 3.92 4.30
N GLY A 358 -0.36 3.92 3.02
CA GLY A 358 -1.06 5.00 2.35
C GLY A 358 -1.23 4.67 0.87
N THR A 359 -0.54 5.37 0.00
CA THR A 359 -0.52 5.06 -1.45
C THR A 359 0.32 3.83 -1.79
N ALA A 360 1.20 3.41 -0.87
CA ALA A 360 1.94 2.14 -0.91
C ALA A 360 1.66 1.31 0.35
N SER A 361 2.09 0.05 0.32
CA SER A 361 2.06 -0.88 1.45
C SER A 361 3.23 -1.87 1.30
N PRO A 362 4.21 -1.83 2.21
CA PRO A 362 4.41 -0.84 3.27
C PRO A 362 4.94 0.51 2.76
N GLU A 363 4.83 1.54 3.60
CA GLU A 363 5.52 2.83 3.46
C GLU A 363 6.55 3.01 4.59
N PHE A 364 7.40 4.03 4.48
CA PHE A 364 8.31 4.39 5.57
C PHE A 364 7.53 5.11 6.72
N PRO A 365 7.79 4.81 8.00
CA PRO A 365 8.71 3.81 8.53
C PRO A 365 8.07 2.41 8.69
N THR A 366 8.92 1.37 8.79
CA THR A 366 8.50 -0.03 9.01
C THR A 366 9.24 -0.66 10.18
N VAL A 367 8.52 -1.32 11.09
CA VAL A 367 9.01 -1.87 12.36
C VAL A 367 8.25 -3.14 12.74
N ILE A 368 8.34 -4.18 11.92
CA ILE A 368 7.56 -5.41 12.12
C ILE A 368 8.42 -6.63 12.49
N TYR A 369 9.64 -6.71 11.95
CA TYR A 369 10.46 -7.92 12.07
C TYR A 369 11.12 -8.09 13.45
N GLN A 370 11.33 -9.34 13.84
CA GLN A 370 12.00 -9.69 15.08
C GLN A 370 13.45 -9.16 15.12
N SER A 371 14.14 -9.15 13.99
CA SER A 371 15.52 -8.68 13.84
C SER A 371 15.69 -7.15 13.85
N GLY A 372 14.60 -6.38 14.06
CA GLY A 372 14.65 -4.92 14.11
C GLY A 372 13.86 -4.24 13.01
N TYR A 373 14.35 -3.12 12.52
CA TYR A 373 13.64 -2.18 11.68
C TYR A 373 13.93 -2.45 10.20
N GLY A 374 12.97 -3.07 9.49
CA GLY A 374 12.99 -3.20 8.03
C GLY A 374 14.22 -3.90 7.44
N GLY A 375 14.83 -4.83 8.15
CA GLY A 375 15.95 -5.63 7.66
C GLY A 375 17.25 -4.87 7.36
N ASN A 376 17.30 -3.55 7.61
CA ASN A 376 18.49 -2.73 7.38
C ASN A 376 19.05 -2.18 8.70
N ALA A 377 20.10 -2.79 9.22
CA ALA A 377 20.74 -2.40 10.47
C ALA A 377 21.21 -0.94 10.50
N LEU A 378 21.56 -0.35 9.35
CA LEU A 378 22.03 1.03 9.26
C LEU A 378 20.94 2.06 9.56
N ASN A 379 19.68 1.72 9.33
CA ASN A 379 18.53 2.60 9.59
C ASN A 379 17.87 2.36 10.96
N SER A 380 18.21 1.28 11.65
CA SER A 380 17.53 0.87 12.90
C SER A 380 17.53 1.96 13.96
N ALA A 381 18.68 2.53 14.28
CA ALA A 381 18.78 3.58 15.30
C ALA A 381 18.06 4.87 14.90
N ARG A 382 18.13 5.24 13.62
CA ARG A 382 17.43 6.43 13.09
C ARG A 382 15.93 6.26 13.19
N ILE A 383 15.40 5.13 12.77
CA ILE A 383 13.97 4.82 12.82
C ILE A 383 13.49 4.74 14.27
N GLY A 384 14.23 4.03 15.14
CA GLY A 384 13.85 3.88 16.55
C GLY A 384 13.73 5.20 17.31
N ASN A 385 14.55 6.18 16.97
CA ASN A 385 14.53 7.51 17.58
C ASN A 385 13.52 8.49 16.95
N MET A 386 12.84 8.08 15.87
CA MET A 386 11.79 8.93 15.30
C MET A 386 10.62 9.07 16.26
N VAL A 387 10.12 10.29 16.37
CA VAL A 387 8.95 10.62 17.18
C VAL A 387 7.69 10.42 16.35
N LEU A 388 6.70 9.75 16.91
CA LEU A 388 5.38 9.62 16.31
C LEU A 388 4.67 10.97 16.30
N GLU A 389 4.10 11.34 15.16
CA GLU A 389 3.38 12.59 14.94
C GLU A 389 1.93 12.30 14.57
N GLU A 390 1.02 13.21 14.93
CA GLU A 390 -0.40 13.11 14.54
C GLU A 390 -0.52 13.01 13.01
N GLY A 391 -1.40 12.12 12.54
CA GLY A 391 -1.60 11.87 11.13
C GLY A 391 -0.69 10.81 10.53
N MET A 392 0.30 10.28 11.25
CA MET A 392 0.97 9.04 10.83
C MET A 392 -0.03 7.89 10.87
N CYS A 393 -0.02 7.03 9.85
CA CYS A 393 -0.95 5.92 9.72
C CYS A 393 -0.19 4.61 9.59
N PHE A 394 -0.58 3.62 10.39
CA PHE A 394 0.09 2.33 10.48
C PHE A 394 -0.88 1.17 10.42
N GLY A 395 -0.54 0.14 9.63
CA GLY A 395 -1.00 -1.21 9.87
C GLY A 395 -0.10 -1.85 10.90
N ASN A 396 -0.68 -2.50 11.88
CA ASN A 396 0.09 -3.30 12.81
C ASN A 396 -0.01 -4.78 12.43
N ASN A 397 1.09 -5.49 12.55
CA ASN A 397 1.15 -6.94 12.39
C ASN A 397 1.32 -7.55 13.79
N ILE A 398 0.51 -8.55 14.12
CA ILE A 398 0.59 -9.30 15.36
C ILE A 398 0.50 -10.78 14.99
N ASP A 399 1.65 -11.34 14.65
CA ASP A 399 1.80 -12.70 14.11
C ASP A 399 2.50 -13.58 15.12
N LEU A 400 1.71 -14.07 16.09
CA LEU A 400 2.21 -14.81 17.22
C LEU A 400 2.09 -16.32 17.03
N HIS A 401 3.09 -17.04 17.52
CA HIS A 401 3.07 -18.50 17.60
C HIS A 401 3.76 -18.99 18.88
N ASN A 402 3.60 -20.26 19.18
CA ASN A 402 4.33 -20.94 20.24
C ASN A 402 5.14 -22.10 19.65
N SER A 403 6.44 -21.87 19.43
CA SER A 403 7.34 -22.88 18.86
C SER A 403 7.52 -24.11 19.76
N SER A 404 7.22 -24.01 21.07
CA SER A 404 7.20 -25.15 22.00
C SER A 404 5.95 -26.02 21.85
N TRP A 405 4.87 -25.47 21.27
CA TRP A 405 3.65 -26.23 20.99
C TRP A 405 3.65 -26.73 19.53
N LYS A 406 3.52 -25.82 18.57
CA LYS A 406 3.55 -26.11 17.13
C LYS A 406 4.23 -24.94 16.41
N PRO A 407 5.43 -25.13 15.86
CA PRO A 407 6.19 -24.01 15.26
C PRO A 407 5.51 -23.43 14.03
N ASP A 408 4.69 -24.23 13.34
CA ASP A 408 4.06 -23.86 12.06
C ASP A 408 2.59 -23.42 12.20
N VAL A 409 2.13 -23.19 13.43
CA VAL A 409 0.74 -22.74 13.70
C VAL A 409 0.76 -21.51 14.59
N GLY A 410 0.06 -20.47 14.17
CA GLY A 410 -0.06 -19.24 14.94
C GLY A 410 -1.34 -18.47 14.64
N CYS A 411 -1.43 -17.27 15.17
CA CYS A 411 -2.53 -16.34 14.93
C CYS A 411 -2.03 -15.05 14.31
N MET A 412 -2.79 -14.53 13.39
CA MET A 412 -2.61 -13.20 12.80
C MET A 412 -3.77 -12.31 13.22
N LEU A 413 -3.45 -11.13 13.73
CA LEU A 413 -4.44 -10.13 14.13
C LEU A 413 -3.90 -8.74 13.91
N SER A 414 -4.64 -7.89 13.20
CA SER A 414 -4.27 -6.49 13.05
C SER A 414 -5.46 -5.55 13.00
N ASP A 415 -5.19 -4.27 13.20
CA ASP A 415 -6.06 -3.15 12.86
C ASP A 415 -5.23 -2.09 12.15
N PHE A 416 -5.88 -1.16 11.50
CA PHE A 416 -5.22 -0.01 10.88
C PHE A 416 -5.44 1.23 11.75
N MET A 417 -4.34 1.88 12.13
CA MET A 417 -4.36 2.91 13.16
C MET A 417 -3.80 4.24 12.67
N VAL A 418 -4.46 5.32 13.10
CA VAL A 418 -3.95 6.69 12.93
C VAL A 418 -3.40 7.16 14.26
N VAL A 419 -2.17 7.67 14.27
CA VAL A 419 -1.56 8.32 15.44
C VAL A 419 -2.34 9.57 15.77
N ARG A 420 -2.82 9.66 17.02
CA ARG A 420 -3.49 10.84 17.58
C ARG A 420 -2.79 11.27 18.86
N LYS A 421 -3.23 12.38 19.41
CA LYS A 421 -2.62 12.97 20.59
C LYS A 421 -2.70 12.07 21.83
N ASP A 422 -3.88 11.52 22.11
CA ASP A 422 -4.14 10.82 23.37
C ASP A 422 -4.24 9.30 23.21
N LYS A 423 -4.77 8.83 22.07
CA LYS A 423 -4.97 7.42 21.74
C LYS A 423 -5.07 7.22 20.24
N ALA A 424 -4.51 6.13 19.72
CA ALA A 424 -4.65 5.79 18.32
C ALA A 424 -6.12 5.61 17.90
N GLU A 425 -6.46 6.14 16.71
CA GLU A 425 -7.75 5.94 16.07
C GLU A 425 -7.71 4.67 15.23
N CYS A 426 -8.50 3.66 15.58
CA CYS A 426 -8.63 2.43 14.78
C CYS A 426 -9.63 2.64 13.64
N LEU A 427 -9.26 2.31 12.42
CA LEU A 427 -10.08 2.55 11.23
C LEU A 427 -10.91 1.36 10.78
N ILE A 428 -10.54 0.14 11.18
CA ILE A 428 -11.21 -1.11 10.79
C ILE A 428 -12.16 -1.60 11.90
N GLY A 429 -11.68 -1.61 13.13
CA GLY A 429 -12.39 -2.20 14.26
C GLY A 429 -12.44 -3.72 14.12
N THR A 430 -11.28 -4.33 13.84
CA THR A 430 -11.14 -5.78 13.71
C THR A 430 -11.69 -6.50 14.94
N PRO A 431 -12.47 -7.59 14.76
CA PRO A 431 -13.00 -8.34 15.91
C PRO A 431 -11.89 -8.89 16.80
N THR A 432 -12.08 -8.80 18.12
CA THR A 432 -11.11 -9.34 19.10
C THR A 432 -11.49 -10.73 19.60
N ALA A 433 -12.65 -11.26 19.24
CA ALA A 433 -12.99 -12.66 19.49
C ALA A 433 -12.44 -13.52 18.36
N LEU A 434 -11.75 -14.64 18.68
CA LEU A 434 -11.40 -15.62 17.66
C LEU A 434 -12.66 -16.21 17.06
N ALA A 435 -12.83 -16.10 15.75
CA ALA A 435 -13.97 -16.71 15.08
C ALA A 435 -13.81 -18.25 15.07
N GLN A 436 -14.79 -18.95 15.63
CA GLN A 436 -14.90 -20.39 15.65
C GLN A 436 -16.17 -20.75 14.88
N VAL A 437 -16.01 -21.34 13.71
CA VAL A 437 -17.11 -21.57 12.75
C VAL A 437 -17.26 -23.07 12.46
N TYR A 438 -18.51 -23.55 12.28
CA TYR A 438 -18.79 -24.95 12.07
C TYR A 438 -20.12 -25.18 11.34
#